data_cc9192546a1efd5c9ce7994148970a44
#
_entry.id   cc9192546a1efd5c9ce7994148970a44
#
_cell.length_a   1.000
_cell.length_b   1.000
_cell.length_c   1.000
_cell.angle_alpha   90.00
_cell.angle_beta   90.00
_cell.angle_gamma   90.00
#
_symmetry.space_group_name_H-M   'P 1'
#
loop_
_entity.id
_entity.type
_entity.pdbx_description
1 polymer ?
#
loop_
_entity_poly.entity_id
_entity_poly.type
_entity_poly.pdbx_seq_one_letter_code
_entity_poly.pdbx_strand_id
1 'polypeptide(L)'
;KEVSKTIIMVTHAIDEAMKLGDLVAVLKPGGKLAQMASPGELLNTPQNAFVADFIGKDRGYRKLSFHAADTETGLRDEPYAELDCSFEQAKEMAIDRWLLVTQNGKAFGWFDTHQPATAITHDNINLGATFHQQGSPLRHLLDAALSSPNHRAVIVDERQIPQGTIHLDQVLDMCKSTRQEGA
;
A
#
# COMPACT_ATOMS: atom_id res chain seq x y z
N LYS A 1 28.81 0.81 -18.09
CA LYS A 1 28.19 0.27 -19.34
C LYS A 1 26.97 -0.52 -18.91
N GLU A 2 25.78 0.03 -19.06
CA GLU A 2 24.54 -0.73 -18.96
C GLU A 2 24.50 -1.74 -20.11
N VAL A 3 24.42 -3.00 -19.75
CA VAL A 3 24.25 -4.08 -20.73
C VAL A 3 22.76 -4.32 -20.90
N SER A 4 22.18 -3.78 -21.98
CA SER A 4 20.79 -4.09 -22.37
C SER A 4 20.73 -5.55 -22.82
N LYS A 5 20.10 -6.41 -21.99
CA LYS A 5 19.89 -7.82 -22.31
C LYS A 5 18.39 -8.11 -22.33
N THR A 6 17.93 -8.82 -23.35
CA THR A 6 16.60 -9.40 -23.37
C THR A 6 16.63 -10.68 -22.51
N ILE A 7 15.74 -10.73 -21.51
CA ILE A 7 15.57 -11.89 -20.63
C ILE A 7 14.20 -12.49 -20.91
N ILE A 8 14.16 -13.79 -21.14
CA ILE A 8 12.91 -14.55 -21.25
C ILE A 8 12.79 -15.42 -20.01
N MET A 9 11.71 -15.23 -19.27
CA MET A 9 11.38 -16.01 -18.07
C MET A 9 10.09 -16.79 -18.33
N VAL A 10 10.05 -18.03 -17.90
CA VAL A 10 8.85 -18.87 -17.92
C VAL A 10 8.48 -19.19 -16.48
N THR A 11 7.27 -18.83 -16.07
CA THR A 11 6.74 -19.08 -14.73
C THR A 11 5.27 -19.44 -14.80
N HIS A 12 4.78 -20.16 -13.79
CA HIS A 12 3.34 -20.36 -13.55
C HIS A 12 2.80 -19.37 -12.50
N ALA A 13 3.66 -18.59 -11.88
CA ALA A 13 3.31 -17.59 -10.88
C ALA A 13 3.01 -16.25 -11.55
N ILE A 14 1.72 -15.91 -11.65
CA ILE A 14 1.26 -14.68 -12.30
C ILE A 14 1.86 -13.42 -11.65
N ASP A 15 2.03 -13.43 -10.33
CA ASP A 15 2.59 -12.29 -9.58
C ASP A 15 4.05 -12.00 -9.97
N GLU A 16 4.84 -13.05 -10.19
CA GLU A 16 6.22 -12.92 -10.68
C GLU A 16 6.25 -12.35 -12.08
N ALA A 17 5.41 -12.90 -12.99
CA ALA A 17 5.31 -12.42 -14.35
C ALA A 17 4.91 -10.93 -14.41
N MET A 18 3.91 -10.53 -13.62
CA MET A 18 3.43 -9.15 -13.55
C MET A 18 4.45 -8.18 -12.93
N LYS A 19 5.26 -8.66 -11.99
CA LYS A 19 6.25 -7.83 -11.27
C LYS A 19 7.54 -7.65 -12.05
N LEU A 20 7.97 -8.67 -12.80
CA LEU A 20 9.29 -8.72 -13.42
C LEU A 20 9.27 -8.49 -14.94
N GLY A 21 8.12 -8.72 -15.60
CA GLY A 21 8.01 -8.65 -17.05
C GLY A 21 7.62 -7.27 -17.55
N ASP A 22 8.34 -6.74 -18.52
CA ASP A 22 7.90 -5.59 -19.31
C ASP A 22 6.75 -5.99 -20.26
N LEU A 23 6.80 -7.24 -20.76
CA LEU A 23 5.81 -7.84 -21.62
C LEU A 23 5.53 -9.26 -21.15
N VAL A 24 4.27 -9.63 -21.02
CA VAL A 24 3.81 -10.93 -20.53
C VAL A 24 3.00 -11.65 -21.61
N ALA A 25 3.41 -12.86 -21.94
CA ALA A 25 2.66 -13.75 -22.85
C ALA A 25 1.92 -14.82 -22.03
N VAL A 26 0.60 -14.79 -22.05
CA VAL A 26 -0.27 -15.79 -21.42
C VAL A 26 -0.53 -16.91 -22.43
N LEU A 27 -0.18 -18.14 -22.08
CA LEU A 27 -0.33 -19.30 -22.92
C LEU A 27 -1.44 -20.23 -22.40
N LYS A 28 -2.29 -20.72 -23.31
CA LYS A 28 -3.25 -21.80 -23.05
C LYS A 28 -2.55 -23.16 -23.05
N PRO A 29 -3.20 -24.22 -22.52
CA PRO A 29 -2.73 -25.59 -22.69
C PRO A 29 -2.37 -25.89 -24.15
N GLY A 30 -1.26 -26.60 -24.36
CA GLY A 30 -0.71 -26.86 -25.69
C GLY A 30 0.10 -25.69 -26.28
N GLY A 31 0.49 -24.70 -25.49
CA GLY A 31 1.38 -23.60 -25.90
C GLY A 31 0.73 -22.56 -26.83
N LYS A 32 -0.60 -22.52 -26.90
CA LYS A 32 -1.31 -21.54 -27.75
C LYS A 32 -1.35 -20.17 -27.05
N LEU A 33 -0.86 -19.13 -27.72
CA LEU A 33 -0.90 -17.77 -27.22
C LEU A 33 -2.36 -17.32 -27.01
N ALA A 34 -2.66 -16.88 -25.79
CA ALA A 34 -3.97 -16.34 -25.43
C ALA A 34 -4.00 -14.81 -25.49
N GLN A 35 -2.93 -14.17 -24.98
CA GLN A 35 -2.71 -12.72 -25.05
C GLN A 35 -1.24 -12.44 -24.77
N MET A 36 -0.71 -11.38 -25.37
CA MET A 36 0.60 -10.83 -25.04
C MET A 36 0.46 -9.31 -24.92
N ALA A 37 0.78 -8.77 -23.75
CA ALA A 37 0.64 -7.36 -23.43
C ALA A 37 1.49 -6.99 -22.22
N SER A 38 1.60 -5.69 -21.93
CA SER A 38 2.17 -5.23 -20.66
C SER A 38 1.33 -5.71 -19.47
N PRO A 39 1.90 -5.81 -18.25
CA PRO A 39 1.15 -6.16 -17.05
C PRO A 39 -0.09 -5.31 -16.83
N GLY A 40 0.04 -3.99 -17.01
CA GLY A 40 -1.08 -3.05 -16.86
C GLY A 40 -2.22 -3.33 -17.86
N GLU A 41 -1.91 -3.57 -19.14
CA GLU A 41 -2.90 -3.91 -20.17
C GLU A 41 -3.59 -5.25 -19.90
N LEU A 42 -2.85 -6.27 -19.45
CA LEU A 42 -3.44 -7.56 -19.08
C LEU A 42 -4.47 -7.41 -17.96
N LEU A 43 -4.18 -6.58 -16.96
CA LEU A 43 -5.09 -6.32 -15.83
C LEU A 43 -6.32 -5.49 -16.24
N ASN A 44 -6.14 -4.52 -17.16
CA ASN A 44 -7.20 -3.62 -17.59
C ASN A 44 -8.13 -4.25 -18.63
N THR A 45 -7.55 -4.90 -19.62
CA THR A 45 -8.26 -5.36 -20.84
C THR A 45 -7.91 -6.81 -21.21
N PRO A 46 -8.28 -7.79 -20.37
CA PRO A 46 -8.11 -9.20 -20.73
C PRO A 46 -8.95 -9.51 -21.97
N GLN A 47 -8.30 -10.07 -23.01
CA GLN A 47 -8.92 -10.29 -24.32
C GLN A 47 -9.99 -11.40 -24.33
N ASN A 48 -9.98 -12.29 -23.35
CA ASN A 48 -10.94 -13.39 -23.26
C ASN A 48 -11.09 -13.90 -21.83
N ALA A 49 -12.13 -14.71 -21.58
CA ALA A 49 -12.44 -15.25 -20.25
C ALA A 49 -11.27 -16.06 -19.65
N PHE A 50 -10.54 -16.83 -20.48
CA PHE A 50 -9.39 -17.60 -20.01
C PHE A 50 -8.31 -16.69 -19.40
N VAL A 51 -7.97 -15.59 -20.07
CA VAL A 51 -6.98 -14.62 -19.56
C VAL A 51 -7.54 -13.95 -18.29
N ALA A 52 -8.80 -13.54 -18.28
CA ALA A 52 -9.43 -12.94 -17.12
C ALA A 52 -9.41 -13.85 -15.88
N ASP A 53 -9.71 -15.15 -16.07
CA ASP A 53 -9.68 -16.14 -15.01
C ASP A 53 -8.24 -16.46 -14.57
N PHE A 54 -7.30 -16.53 -15.52
CA PHE A 54 -5.90 -16.81 -15.25
C PHE A 54 -5.23 -15.70 -14.43
N ILE A 55 -5.54 -14.43 -14.70
CA ILE A 55 -5.03 -13.27 -13.95
C ILE A 55 -5.64 -13.24 -12.52
N GLY A 56 -6.86 -13.77 -12.35
CA GLY A 56 -7.53 -13.89 -11.07
C GLY A 56 -8.54 -12.78 -10.77
N LYS A 57 -9.26 -12.98 -9.65
CA LYS A 57 -10.38 -12.10 -9.26
C LYS A 57 -9.93 -10.79 -8.59
N ASP A 58 -8.70 -10.74 -8.09
CA ASP A 58 -8.09 -9.60 -7.39
C ASP A 58 -7.36 -8.61 -8.34
N ARG A 59 -7.59 -8.73 -9.65
CA ARG A 59 -6.96 -7.88 -10.67
C ARG A 59 -7.11 -6.37 -10.41
N GLY A 60 -8.26 -5.94 -9.86
CA GLY A 60 -8.49 -4.55 -9.50
C GLY A 60 -7.53 -4.04 -8.42
N TYR A 61 -7.24 -4.87 -7.44
CA TYR A 61 -6.26 -4.56 -6.40
C TYR A 61 -4.82 -4.61 -6.93
N ARG A 62 -4.51 -5.60 -7.79
CA ARG A 62 -3.19 -5.72 -8.44
C ARG A 62 -2.89 -4.52 -9.34
N LYS A 63 -3.90 -3.99 -10.03
CA LYS A 63 -3.79 -2.79 -10.87
C LYS A 63 -3.21 -1.60 -10.09
N LEU A 64 -3.58 -1.43 -8.82
CA LEU A 64 -3.08 -0.33 -7.98
C LEU A 64 -1.56 -0.36 -7.76
N SER A 65 -0.90 -1.49 -8.04
CA SER A 65 0.56 -1.59 -7.99
C SER A 65 1.28 -0.86 -9.13
N PHE A 66 0.55 -0.50 -10.20
CA PHE A 66 1.07 0.20 -11.37
C PHE A 66 0.69 1.69 -11.38
N HIS A 67 -0.02 2.17 -10.34
CA HIS A 67 -0.37 3.57 -10.17
C HIS A 67 0.44 4.17 -9.02
N ALA A 68 0.99 5.35 -9.25
CA ALA A 68 1.63 6.13 -8.20
C ALA A 68 0.59 6.58 -7.18
N ALA A 69 0.96 6.63 -5.91
CA ALA A 69 0.15 7.27 -4.89
C ALA A 69 0.46 8.78 -4.87
N ASP A 70 -0.57 9.62 -4.97
CA ASP A 70 -0.45 11.03 -4.67
C ASP A 70 -0.48 11.20 -3.14
N THR A 71 0.71 11.33 -2.56
CA THR A 71 0.85 11.52 -1.10
C THR A 71 1.00 12.99 -0.70
N GLU A 72 0.98 13.92 -1.65
CA GLU A 72 1.06 15.36 -1.37
C GLU A 72 -0.34 15.93 -1.18
N THR A 73 -1.29 15.54 -2.04
CA THR A 73 -2.67 15.99 -1.95
C THR A 73 -3.40 15.31 -0.80
N GLY A 74 -3.83 16.08 0.18
CA GLY A 74 -4.61 15.59 1.32
C GLY A 74 -3.79 15.06 2.50
N LEU A 75 -2.46 15.20 2.47
CA LEU A 75 -1.62 14.93 3.63
C LEU A 75 -2.04 15.84 4.80
N ARG A 76 -2.24 15.26 5.96
CA ARG A 76 -2.58 15.96 7.21
C ARG A 76 -1.49 15.73 8.23
N ASP A 77 -1.23 16.75 9.01
CA ASP A 77 -0.36 16.61 10.17
C ASP A 77 -0.97 15.59 11.15
N GLU A 78 -0.15 14.67 11.58
CA GLU A 78 -0.52 13.68 12.59
C GLU A 78 0.40 13.83 13.79
N PRO A 79 -0.14 14.14 14.98
CA PRO A 79 0.68 14.20 16.20
C PRO A 79 1.17 12.80 16.55
N TYR A 80 2.40 12.72 16.97
CA TYR A 80 3.01 11.49 17.43
C TYR A 80 3.85 11.72 18.69
N ALA A 81 3.99 10.68 19.49
CA ALA A 81 4.85 10.69 20.66
C ALA A 81 5.84 9.52 20.60
N GLU A 82 6.98 9.71 21.26
CA GLU A 82 7.95 8.63 21.41
C GLU A 82 7.43 7.58 22.40
N LEU A 83 7.81 6.32 22.18
CA LEU A 83 7.55 5.23 23.11
C LEU A 83 8.01 5.62 24.51
N ASP A 84 7.36 5.09 25.55
CA ASP A 84 7.57 5.41 26.95
C ASP A 84 7.09 6.81 27.39
N CYS A 85 6.40 7.58 26.53
CA CYS A 85 5.72 8.79 26.99
C CYS A 85 4.61 8.47 28.02
N SER A 86 4.25 9.46 28.85
CA SER A 86 3.20 9.28 29.84
C SER A 86 1.81 9.15 29.17
N PHE A 87 0.89 8.46 29.85
CA PHE A 87 -0.48 8.34 29.39
C PHE A 87 -1.19 9.69 29.24
N GLU A 88 -0.95 10.63 30.14
CA GLU A 88 -1.54 11.97 30.09
C GLU A 88 -1.09 12.73 28.84
N GLN A 89 0.20 12.68 28.50
CA GLN A 89 0.71 13.27 27.28
C GLN A 89 0.08 12.63 26.04
N ALA A 90 0.00 11.30 26.02
CA ALA A 90 -0.61 10.58 24.91
C ALA A 90 -2.07 10.97 24.70
N LYS A 91 -2.83 11.13 25.78
CA LYS A 91 -4.24 11.51 25.73
C LYS A 91 -4.45 12.94 25.24
N GLU A 92 -3.58 13.87 25.62
CA GLU A 92 -3.64 15.26 25.15
C GLU A 92 -3.32 15.39 23.66
N MET A 93 -2.44 14.55 23.14
CA MET A 93 -2.02 14.60 21.74
C MET A 93 -2.90 13.80 20.79
N ALA A 94 -3.63 12.81 21.31
CA ALA A 94 -4.41 11.88 20.48
C ALA A 94 -5.51 12.57 19.67
N ILE A 95 -5.68 12.14 18.42
CA ILE A 95 -6.83 12.51 17.56
C ILE A 95 -7.76 11.30 17.50
N ASP A 96 -9.05 11.54 17.79
CA ASP A 96 -10.09 10.49 17.75
C ASP A 96 -9.67 9.22 18.51
N ARG A 97 -9.17 9.40 19.76
CA ARG A 97 -8.68 8.34 20.66
C ARG A 97 -7.35 7.67 20.25
N TRP A 98 -6.83 7.93 19.07
CA TRP A 98 -5.63 7.26 18.57
C TRP A 98 -4.43 8.21 18.54
N LEU A 99 -3.30 7.75 19.05
CA LEU A 99 -2.01 8.42 18.96
C LEU A 99 -1.04 7.58 18.16
N LEU A 100 -0.38 8.19 17.18
CA LEU A 100 0.74 7.56 16.50
C LEU A 100 1.94 7.54 17.45
N VAL A 101 2.56 6.38 17.59
CA VAL A 101 3.74 6.20 18.44
C VAL A 101 4.96 5.95 17.58
N THR A 102 6.05 6.61 17.94
CA THR A 102 7.37 6.42 17.33
C THR A 102 8.31 5.70 18.28
N GLN A 103 9.28 5.01 17.71
CA GLN A 103 10.41 4.45 18.44
C GLN A 103 11.70 4.86 17.74
N ASN A 104 12.56 5.58 18.45
CA ASN A 104 13.77 6.19 17.89
C ASN A 104 13.44 7.09 16.67
N GLY A 105 12.35 7.85 16.75
CA GLY A 105 11.86 8.74 15.71
C GLY A 105 11.19 8.05 14.52
N LYS A 106 11.11 6.71 14.48
CA LYS A 106 10.48 5.93 13.40
C LYS A 106 9.05 5.56 13.76
N ALA A 107 8.15 5.57 12.78
CA ALA A 107 6.80 5.09 12.97
C ALA A 107 6.82 3.64 13.52
N PHE A 108 6.07 3.41 14.60
CA PHE A 108 6.10 2.13 15.30
C PHE A 108 4.72 1.48 15.38
N GLY A 109 3.68 2.22 15.75
CA GLY A 109 2.33 1.70 15.85
C GLY A 109 1.34 2.72 16.37
N TRP A 110 0.15 2.25 16.72
CA TRP A 110 -0.93 3.08 17.23
C TRP A 110 -1.28 2.74 18.67
N PHE A 111 -1.43 3.77 19.51
CA PHE A 111 -1.91 3.64 20.88
C PHE A 111 -3.39 4.07 20.97
N ASP A 112 -4.21 3.26 21.63
CA ASP A 112 -5.61 3.57 21.95
C ASP A 112 -5.72 4.20 23.33
N THR A 113 -6.01 5.50 23.40
CA THR A 113 -6.16 6.23 24.67
C THR A 113 -7.39 5.83 25.49
N HIS A 114 -8.28 4.99 24.97
CA HIS A 114 -9.37 4.38 25.73
C HIS A 114 -8.90 3.14 26.53
N GLN A 115 -7.72 2.62 26.27
CA GLN A 115 -7.13 1.57 27.09
C GLN A 115 -6.52 2.20 28.35
N PRO A 116 -6.84 1.67 29.54
CA PRO A 116 -6.21 2.16 30.76
C PRO A 116 -4.71 1.82 30.74
N ALA A 117 -3.89 2.83 30.91
CA ALA A 117 -2.43 2.69 30.96
C ALA A 117 -1.82 3.76 31.85
N THR A 118 -0.63 3.51 32.37
CA THR A 118 0.18 4.53 33.09
C THR A 118 1.22 5.14 32.16
N ALA A 119 1.69 4.36 31.19
CA ALA A 119 2.64 4.76 30.16
C ALA A 119 2.40 3.96 28.88
N ILE A 120 2.93 4.47 27.78
CA ILE A 120 2.86 3.82 26.47
C ILE A 120 4.06 2.88 26.34
N THR A 121 3.80 1.59 26.27
CA THR A 121 4.82 0.54 26.20
C THR A 121 4.58 -0.37 25.00
N HIS A 122 5.54 -1.23 24.68
CA HIS A 122 5.39 -2.23 23.60
C HIS A 122 4.14 -3.10 23.76
N ASP A 123 3.71 -3.39 24.98
CA ASP A 123 2.62 -4.32 25.26
C ASP A 123 1.23 -3.74 24.96
N ASN A 124 1.09 -2.40 24.87
CA ASN A 124 -0.18 -1.73 24.63
C ASN A 124 -0.26 -1.00 23.28
N ILE A 125 0.71 -1.23 22.39
CA ILE A 125 0.72 -0.68 21.04
C ILE A 125 0.05 -1.65 20.06
N ASN A 126 -0.81 -1.11 19.20
CA ASN A 126 -1.32 -1.84 18.04
C ASN A 126 -0.27 -1.80 16.93
N LEU A 127 0.35 -2.95 16.66
CA LEU A 127 1.39 -3.16 15.65
C LEU A 127 0.83 -3.66 14.32
N GLY A 128 -0.48 -3.81 14.19
CA GLY A 128 -1.11 -4.37 12.98
C GLY A 128 -1.10 -3.44 11.78
N ALA A 129 -0.87 -2.15 11.99
CA ALA A 129 -0.82 -1.17 10.90
C ALA A 129 0.46 -1.32 10.07
N THR A 130 0.33 -1.15 8.75
CA THR A 130 1.46 -0.95 7.84
C THR A 130 1.63 0.54 7.56
N PHE A 131 2.82 0.94 7.11
CA PHE A 131 3.11 2.34 6.79
C PHE A 131 3.40 2.49 5.31
N HIS A 132 2.92 3.59 4.72
CA HIS A 132 3.18 3.88 3.32
C HIS A 132 4.49 4.66 3.18
N GLN A 133 5.49 4.03 2.59
CA GLN A 133 6.71 4.74 2.23
C GLN A 133 6.44 5.68 1.05
N GLN A 134 6.83 6.94 1.17
CA GLN A 134 6.68 7.93 0.12
C GLN A 134 7.29 7.44 -1.21
N GLY A 135 6.56 7.63 -2.31
CA GLY A 135 6.94 7.11 -3.63
C GLY A 135 6.54 5.65 -3.91
N SER A 136 5.97 4.94 -2.93
CA SER A 136 5.43 3.60 -3.15
C SER A 136 4.11 3.62 -3.93
N PRO A 137 3.71 2.51 -4.58
CA PRO A 137 2.46 2.42 -5.33
C PRO A 137 1.20 2.64 -4.48
N LEU A 138 0.11 3.05 -5.14
CA LEU A 138 -1.21 3.28 -4.53
C LEU A 138 -1.75 2.04 -3.76
N ARG A 139 -1.40 0.83 -4.20
CA ARG A 139 -1.71 -0.40 -3.48
C ARG A 139 -1.21 -0.38 -2.04
N HIS A 140 0.03 0.08 -1.81
CA HIS A 140 0.61 0.16 -0.47
C HIS A 140 -0.06 1.23 0.39
N LEU A 141 -0.48 2.34 -0.22
CA LEU A 141 -1.24 3.37 0.48
C LEU A 141 -2.61 2.85 0.95
N LEU A 142 -3.31 2.11 0.08
CA LEU A 142 -4.57 1.47 0.43
C LEU A 142 -4.40 0.45 1.55
N ASP A 143 -3.36 -0.39 1.48
CA ASP A 143 -3.05 -1.37 2.52
C ASP A 143 -2.75 -0.68 3.87
N ALA A 144 -1.96 0.39 3.86
CA ALA A 144 -1.67 1.18 5.06
C ALA A 144 -2.94 1.77 5.70
N ALA A 145 -3.88 2.30 4.88
CA ALA A 145 -5.14 2.84 5.39
C ALA A 145 -6.06 1.75 5.95
N LEU A 146 -6.13 0.59 5.28
CA LEU A 146 -6.99 -0.53 5.70
C LEU A 146 -6.47 -1.26 6.93
N SER A 147 -5.15 -1.39 7.09
CA SER A 147 -4.53 -2.04 8.25
C SER A 147 -4.51 -1.15 9.48
N SER A 148 -4.64 0.16 9.31
CA SER A 148 -4.66 1.11 10.42
C SER A 148 -5.99 1.02 11.21
N PRO A 149 -5.94 1.00 12.56
CA PRO A 149 -7.13 0.89 13.40
C PRO A 149 -8.07 2.11 13.31
N ASN A 150 -7.58 3.22 12.80
CA ASN A 150 -8.30 4.48 12.64
C ASN A 150 -8.52 4.89 11.17
N HIS A 151 -8.21 3.99 10.24
CA HIS A 151 -8.32 4.22 8.80
C HIS A 151 -7.49 5.42 8.30
N ARG A 152 -6.39 5.74 8.98
CA ARG A 152 -5.41 6.74 8.58
C ARG A 152 -4.13 6.05 8.12
N ALA A 153 -3.79 6.18 6.84
CA ALA A 153 -2.51 5.69 6.30
C ALA A 153 -1.38 6.63 6.75
N VAL A 154 -0.44 6.13 7.52
CA VAL A 154 0.76 6.89 7.90
C VAL A 154 1.73 6.90 6.74
N ILE A 155 2.10 8.11 6.31
CA ILE A 155 3.12 8.33 5.29
C ILE A 155 4.47 8.47 5.99
N VAL A 156 5.46 7.73 5.53
CA VAL A 156 6.81 7.77 6.08
C VAL A 156 7.83 8.06 4.97
N ASP A 157 8.93 8.68 5.33
CA ASP A 157 10.08 8.86 4.44
C ASP A 157 10.94 7.58 4.34
N GLU A 158 12.04 7.64 3.59
CA GLU A 158 13.00 6.52 3.45
C GLU A 158 13.62 6.06 4.78
N ARG A 159 13.62 6.91 5.79
CA ARG A 159 14.13 6.62 7.15
C ARG A 159 13.06 6.11 8.09
N GLN A 160 11.82 5.93 7.59
CA GLN A 160 10.63 5.54 8.36
C GLN A 160 10.14 6.63 9.34
N ILE A 161 10.50 7.91 9.10
CA ILE A 161 10.05 9.03 9.91
C ILE A 161 8.66 9.45 9.41
N PRO A 162 7.65 9.60 10.31
CA PRO A 162 6.31 10.04 9.93
C PRO A 162 6.33 11.42 9.27
N GLN A 163 5.61 11.55 8.16
CA GLN A 163 5.42 12.81 7.43
C GLN A 163 3.99 13.35 7.59
N GLY A 164 3.06 12.50 8.02
CA GLY A 164 1.65 12.80 8.19
C GLY A 164 0.78 11.61 7.86
N THR A 165 -0.53 11.85 7.72
CA THR A 165 -1.51 10.80 7.41
C THR A 165 -2.44 11.19 6.26
N ILE A 166 -2.99 10.17 5.58
CA ILE A 166 -4.05 10.30 4.57
C ILE A 166 -5.19 9.38 4.99
N HIS A 167 -6.42 9.94 5.03
CA HIS A 167 -7.60 9.16 5.41
C HIS A 167 -8.05 8.20 4.32
N LEU A 168 -8.60 7.05 4.70
CA LEU A 168 -9.05 5.99 3.78
C LEU A 168 -9.99 6.52 2.68
N ASP A 169 -10.90 7.43 2.99
CA ASP A 169 -11.83 8.00 1.99
C ASP A 169 -11.07 8.69 0.84
N GLN A 170 -10.01 9.42 1.15
CA GLN A 170 -9.15 10.07 0.15
C GLN A 170 -8.39 9.03 -0.69
N VAL A 171 -7.90 7.96 -0.04
CA VAL A 171 -7.25 6.85 -0.75
C VAL A 171 -8.23 6.15 -1.69
N LEU A 172 -9.49 5.95 -1.27
CA LEU A 172 -10.52 5.36 -2.10
C LEU A 172 -10.88 6.26 -3.31
N ASP A 173 -10.85 7.58 -3.14
CA ASP A 173 -11.06 8.51 -4.25
C ASP A 173 -9.90 8.46 -5.26
N MET A 174 -8.65 8.33 -4.80
CA MET A 174 -7.50 8.07 -5.67
C MET A 174 -7.68 6.74 -6.44
N CYS A 175 -8.17 5.68 -5.78
CA CYS A 175 -8.44 4.40 -6.44
C CYS A 175 -9.55 4.50 -7.51
N LYS A 176 -10.52 5.41 -7.37
CA LYS A 176 -11.57 5.64 -8.37
C LYS A 176 -11.03 6.38 -9.60
N SER A 177 -10.16 7.37 -9.40
CA SER A 177 -9.58 8.16 -10.51
C SER A 177 -8.71 7.32 -11.44
N THR A 178 -8.05 6.27 -10.94
CA THR A 178 -7.27 5.35 -11.79
C THR A 178 -8.09 4.59 -12.83
N ARG A 179 -9.44 4.59 -12.72
CA ARG A 179 -10.35 3.98 -13.71
C ARG A 179 -10.56 4.86 -14.94
N GLN A 180 -10.35 6.18 -14.82
CA GLN A 180 -10.61 7.13 -15.91
C GLN A 180 -9.42 7.28 -16.86
N GLU A 181 -8.21 6.97 -16.43
CA GLU A 181 -7.00 7.07 -17.26
C GLU A 181 -6.77 5.89 -18.21
N GLY A 182 -7.63 4.89 -18.17
CA GLY A 182 -7.52 3.66 -19.00
C GLY A 182 -8.70 3.45 -19.98
N ALA A 183 -9.46 4.50 -20.28
CA ALA A 183 -10.59 4.44 -21.23
C ALA A 183 -10.24 5.12 -22.55
#